data_6edccd2e96aea421cc90ad476c02ab41
#
_entry.id   6edccd2e96aea421cc90ad476c02ab41
#
_cell.length_a   1.000
_cell.length_b   1.000
_cell.length_c   1.000
_cell.angle_alpha   90.00
_cell.angle_beta   90.00
_cell.angle_gamma   90.00
#
_symmetry.space_group_name_H-M   'P 1'
#
loop_
_entity.id
_entity.type
_entity.pdbx_description
1 polymer ?
#
loop_
_entity_poly.entity_id
_entity_poly.type
_entity_poly.pdbx_seq_one_letter_code
_entity_poly.pdbx_strand_id
1 'polypeptide(L)'
;MEVQYFKRYSYNLNRDMEFKVYGHAGRPVLYIPCQDGRFFDFENFKMTDTWAPWIESGQVMVFSIDTMDKETWSNKGADPRWRAERHEQWMRYITDEMVPFMRDMVNLRNGWTGYPGIMVFGCSLGATHATNLFYRRPDLFDRLLALSGIYTASYG
;
A
#
# COMPACT_ATOMS: atom_id res chain seq x y z
N MET A 1 -1.46 17.80 10.67
CA MET A 1 -0.97 16.49 10.16
C MET A 1 0.14 16.72 9.15
N GLU A 2 1.28 16.12 9.33
CA GLU A 2 2.37 16.18 8.36
C GLU A 2 2.01 15.31 7.15
N VAL A 3 2.16 15.85 5.95
CA VAL A 3 1.90 15.15 4.70
C VAL A 3 3.09 15.35 3.77
N GLN A 4 3.63 14.25 3.25
CA GLN A 4 4.74 14.28 2.31
C GLN A 4 4.35 13.57 1.02
N TYR A 5 4.80 14.12 -0.11
CA TYR A 5 4.61 13.54 -1.43
C TYR A 5 5.94 13.04 -1.97
N PHE A 6 5.91 11.83 -2.55
CA PHE A 6 7.09 11.22 -3.17
C PHE A 6 6.76 10.73 -4.58
N LYS A 7 7.73 10.93 -5.47
CA LYS A 7 7.73 10.33 -6.80
C LYS A 7 9.10 9.69 -6.99
N ARG A 8 9.13 8.37 -7.13
CA ARG A 8 10.37 7.60 -7.20
C ARG A 8 10.32 6.58 -8.32
N TYR A 9 11.43 6.43 -9.03
CA TYR A 9 11.54 5.39 -10.04
C TYR A 9 11.48 4.01 -9.40
N SER A 10 10.63 3.14 -9.98
CA SER A 10 10.51 1.73 -9.60
C SER A 10 11.20 0.84 -10.62
N TYR A 11 12.20 0.11 -10.18
CA TYR A 11 12.89 -0.82 -11.07
C TYR A 11 12.04 -2.07 -11.37
N ASN A 12 11.15 -2.48 -10.47
CA ASN A 12 10.23 -3.59 -10.73
C ASN A 12 9.17 -3.24 -11.77
N LEU A 13 8.72 -1.98 -11.80
CA LEU A 13 7.66 -1.52 -12.70
C LEU A 13 8.21 -0.75 -13.91
N ASN A 14 9.49 -0.39 -13.88
CA ASN A 14 10.17 0.41 -14.92
C ASN A 14 9.41 1.70 -15.22
N ARG A 15 9.03 2.41 -14.16
CA ARG A 15 8.37 3.73 -14.24
C ARG A 15 8.46 4.45 -12.90
N ASP A 16 8.17 5.75 -12.93
CA ASP A 16 8.03 6.50 -11.68
C ASP A 16 6.73 6.12 -10.98
N MET A 17 6.81 5.87 -9.70
CA MET A 17 5.66 5.59 -8.85
C MET A 17 5.52 6.68 -7.80
N GLU A 18 4.28 7.05 -7.54
CA GLU A 18 3.93 8.12 -6.61
C GLU A 18 3.29 7.56 -5.35
N PHE A 19 3.55 8.20 -4.23
CA PHE A 19 2.88 7.87 -2.97
C PHE A 19 2.91 9.08 -2.03
N LYS A 20 2.03 9.05 -1.04
CA LYS A 20 2.00 10.04 0.04
C LYS A 20 2.21 9.38 1.38
N VAL A 21 2.80 10.13 2.30
CA VAL A 21 3.02 9.69 3.67
C VAL A 21 2.30 10.67 4.61
N TYR A 22 1.45 10.13 5.46
CA TYR A 22 0.67 10.89 6.44
C TYR A 22 1.17 10.55 7.83
N GLY A 23 1.60 11.57 8.55
CA GLY A 23 2.08 11.42 9.92
C GLY A 23 3.57 11.62 10.06
N HIS A 24 4.02 11.68 11.34
CA HIS A 24 5.39 12.05 11.68
C HIS A 24 6.14 10.96 12.46
N ALA A 25 5.43 9.99 13.01
CA ALA A 25 6.00 8.91 13.81
C ALA A 25 5.00 7.75 13.96
N GLY A 26 5.45 6.65 14.52
CA GLY A 26 4.62 5.51 14.87
C GLY A 26 4.79 4.32 13.93
N ARG A 27 3.86 3.37 14.02
CA ARG A 27 3.89 2.14 13.23
C ARG A 27 3.62 2.43 11.75
N PRO A 28 4.31 1.72 10.85
CA PRO A 28 4.02 1.84 9.42
C PRO A 28 2.71 1.14 9.06
N VAL A 29 1.87 1.86 8.31
CA VAL A 29 0.64 1.34 7.72
C VAL A 29 0.72 1.53 6.22
N LEU A 30 0.59 0.46 5.47
CA LEU A 30 0.49 0.50 4.01
C LEU A 30 -0.98 0.54 3.63
N TYR A 31 -1.43 1.61 3.01
CA TYR A 31 -2.80 1.75 2.51
C TYR A 31 -2.85 1.50 1.01
N ILE A 32 -3.74 0.59 0.61
CA ILE A 32 -4.01 0.24 -0.79
C ILE A 32 -5.43 0.68 -1.12
N PRO A 33 -5.62 1.57 -2.11
CA PRO A 33 -6.93 2.13 -2.45
C PRO A 33 -7.84 1.10 -3.12
N CYS A 34 -9.08 1.51 -3.38
CA CYS A 34 -10.06 0.74 -4.14
C CYS A 34 -9.58 0.50 -5.57
N GLN A 35 -10.35 -0.26 -6.36
CA GLN A 35 -10.02 -0.55 -7.75
C GLN A 35 -9.72 0.73 -8.55
N ASP A 36 -8.64 0.69 -9.31
CA ASP A 36 -8.13 1.82 -10.11
C ASP A 36 -7.74 3.05 -9.29
N GLY A 37 -7.65 2.91 -7.98
CA GLY A 37 -7.36 4.01 -7.08
C GLY A 37 -5.95 4.55 -7.21
N ARG A 38 -5.80 5.78 -6.72
CA ARG A 38 -4.56 6.54 -6.78
C ARG A 38 -4.01 6.81 -5.37
N PHE A 39 -2.75 7.13 -5.33
CA PHE A 39 -2.01 7.40 -4.09
C PHE A 39 -2.63 8.49 -3.20
N PHE A 40 -3.48 9.35 -3.75
CA PHE A 40 -4.14 10.44 -3.01
C PHE A 40 -5.55 10.07 -2.52
N ASP A 41 -6.04 8.87 -2.80
CA ASP A 41 -7.41 8.47 -2.45
C ASP A 41 -7.63 8.36 -0.93
N PHE A 42 -6.58 8.14 -0.16
CA PHE A 42 -6.67 8.20 1.30
C PHE A 42 -7.24 9.55 1.78
N GLU A 43 -6.83 10.64 1.15
CA GLU A 43 -7.40 11.97 1.41
C GLU A 43 -8.80 12.11 0.83
N ASN A 44 -8.99 11.69 -0.43
CA ASN A 44 -10.24 11.88 -1.15
C ASN A 44 -11.42 11.17 -0.47
N PHE A 45 -11.18 10.02 0.14
CA PHE A 45 -12.19 9.30 0.90
C PHE A 45 -12.24 9.71 2.38
N LYS A 46 -11.59 10.81 2.73
CA LYS A 46 -11.57 11.39 4.09
C LYS A 46 -11.03 10.43 5.14
N MET A 47 -10.17 9.51 4.75
CA MET A 47 -9.50 8.62 5.69
C MET A 47 -8.55 9.41 6.59
N THR A 48 -8.01 10.54 6.13
CA THR A 48 -7.22 11.44 6.95
C THR A 48 -7.99 11.94 8.16
N ASP A 49 -9.28 12.24 8.00
CA ASP A 49 -10.13 12.67 9.12
C ASP A 49 -10.40 11.51 10.09
N THR A 50 -10.73 10.34 9.55
CA THR A 50 -11.04 9.15 10.36
C THR A 50 -9.82 8.67 11.15
N TRP A 51 -8.64 8.69 10.55
CA TRP A 51 -7.40 8.23 11.17
C TRP A 51 -6.65 9.31 11.93
N ALA A 52 -7.12 10.57 11.88
CA ALA A 52 -6.44 11.70 12.50
C ALA A 52 -6.02 11.48 13.96
N PRO A 53 -6.86 10.88 14.84
CA PRO A 53 -6.44 10.69 16.23
C PRO A 53 -5.16 9.86 16.38
N TRP A 54 -4.99 8.83 15.55
CA TRP A 54 -3.81 7.96 15.59
C TRP A 54 -2.61 8.55 14.84
N ILE A 55 -2.86 9.24 13.73
CA ILE A 55 -1.79 9.87 12.95
C ILE A 55 -1.22 11.07 13.67
N GLU A 56 -2.06 11.96 14.18
CA GLU A 56 -1.62 13.19 14.84
C GLU A 56 -0.96 12.92 16.19
N SER A 57 -1.36 11.86 16.88
CA SER A 57 -0.72 11.44 18.12
C SER A 57 0.62 10.72 17.91
N GLY A 58 1.02 10.46 16.68
CA GLY A 58 2.28 9.78 16.39
C GLY A 58 2.24 8.27 16.61
N GLN A 59 1.06 7.66 16.61
CA GLN A 59 0.93 6.21 16.76
C GLN A 59 1.12 5.45 15.45
N VAL A 60 0.76 6.07 14.32
CA VAL A 60 0.88 5.45 12.98
C VAL A 60 1.38 6.46 11.95
N MET A 61 2.12 5.95 10.99
CA MET A 61 2.45 6.65 9.73
C MET A 61 1.82 5.88 8.59
N VAL A 62 0.99 6.54 7.79
CA VAL A 62 0.27 5.90 6.69
C VAL A 62 0.97 6.22 5.37
N PHE A 63 1.31 5.15 4.64
CA PHE A 63 1.91 5.21 3.32
C PHE A 63 0.84 4.81 2.30
N SER A 64 0.33 5.79 1.57
CA SER A 64 -0.74 5.60 0.58
C SER A 64 -0.15 5.50 -0.81
N ILE A 65 -0.30 4.33 -1.43
CA ILE A 65 0.38 4.00 -2.70
C ILE A 65 -0.58 3.96 -3.88
N ASP A 66 -0.01 3.99 -5.08
CA ASP A 66 -0.72 3.78 -6.34
C ASP A 66 -0.94 2.29 -6.61
N THR A 67 -1.96 1.99 -7.40
CA THR A 67 -2.22 0.65 -7.92
C THR A 67 -1.82 0.53 -9.38
N MET A 68 -1.75 -0.70 -9.86
CA MET A 68 -1.59 -1.04 -11.28
C MET A 68 -2.85 -1.68 -11.84
N ASP A 69 -3.99 -1.47 -11.19
CA ASP A 69 -5.25 -2.14 -11.51
C ASP A 69 -5.72 -1.88 -12.94
N LYS A 70 -5.49 -0.67 -13.46
CA LYS A 70 -5.85 -0.34 -14.85
C LYS A 70 -5.18 -1.21 -15.89
N GLU A 71 -3.97 -1.67 -15.60
CA GLU A 71 -3.22 -2.56 -16.49
C GLU A 71 -3.46 -4.04 -16.18
N THR A 72 -3.98 -4.35 -15.00
CA THR A 72 -4.13 -5.72 -14.50
C THR A 72 -5.59 -6.10 -14.31
N TRP A 73 -6.14 -5.92 -13.12
CA TRP A 73 -7.50 -6.38 -12.78
C TRP A 73 -8.59 -5.76 -13.65
N SER A 74 -8.47 -4.50 -14.01
CA SER A 74 -9.45 -3.77 -14.84
C SER A 74 -9.25 -3.99 -16.33
N ASN A 75 -8.10 -4.49 -16.75
CA ASN A 75 -7.73 -4.65 -18.15
C ASN A 75 -8.16 -6.02 -18.68
N LYS A 76 -9.45 -6.29 -18.67
CA LYS A 76 -10.01 -7.63 -18.98
C LYS A 76 -9.80 -8.08 -20.41
N GLY A 77 -9.54 -7.17 -21.34
CA GLY A 77 -9.25 -7.49 -22.74
C GLY A 77 -7.80 -7.89 -23.03
N ALA A 78 -6.90 -7.69 -22.07
CA ALA A 78 -5.49 -8.03 -22.27
C ALA A 78 -5.22 -9.52 -22.01
N ASP A 79 -4.05 -9.99 -22.46
CA ASP A 79 -3.62 -11.37 -22.24
C ASP A 79 -3.56 -11.68 -20.73
N PRO A 80 -4.22 -12.75 -20.28
CA PRO A 80 -4.26 -13.08 -18.84
C PRO A 80 -2.89 -13.30 -18.23
N ARG A 81 -1.96 -13.91 -18.96
CA ARG A 81 -0.61 -14.14 -18.47
C ARG A 81 0.15 -12.84 -18.26
N TRP A 82 0.05 -11.91 -19.23
CA TRP A 82 0.68 -10.59 -19.09
C TRP A 82 0.10 -9.82 -17.89
N ARG A 83 -1.22 -9.88 -17.73
CA ARG A 83 -1.91 -9.25 -16.59
C ARG A 83 -1.37 -9.80 -15.25
N ALA A 84 -1.27 -11.11 -15.14
CA ALA A 84 -0.76 -11.77 -13.94
C ALA A 84 0.70 -11.41 -13.66
N GLU A 85 1.55 -11.41 -14.68
CA GLU A 85 2.96 -11.02 -14.57
C GLU A 85 3.09 -9.55 -14.15
N ARG A 86 2.28 -8.67 -14.71
CA ARG A 86 2.28 -7.25 -14.35
C ARG A 86 1.84 -7.03 -12.91
N HIS A 87 0.82 -7.76 -12.47
CA HIS A 87 0.39 -7.75 -11.07
C HIS A 87 1.50 -8.21 -10.13
N GLU A 88 2.21 -9.29 -10.48
CA GLU A 88 3.35 -9.76 -9.68
C GLU A 88 4.50 -8.74 -9.63
N GLN A 89 4.73 -7.99 -10.70
CA GLN A 89 5.70 -6.89 -10.68
C GLN A 89 5.29 -5.81 -9.66
N TRP A 90 4.00 -5.48 -9.61
CA TRP A 90 3.48 -4.53 -8.61
C TRP A 90 3.62 -5.08 -7.19
N MET A 91 3.36 -6.36 -6.98
CA MET A 91 3.58 -7.01 -5.68
C MET A 91 5.04 -6.91 -5.26
N ARG A 92 5.98 -7.14 -6.18
CA ARG A 92 7.41 -6.98 -5.91
C ARG A 92 7.80 -5.52 -5.67
N TYR A 93 7.20 -4.58 -6.36
CA TYR A 93 7.39 -3.17 -6.07
C TYR A 93 7.09 -2.88 -4.59
N ILE A 94 6.00 -3.42 -4.07
CA ILE A 94 5.65 -3.24 -2.66
C ILE A 94 6.68 -3.90 -1.74
N THR A 95 6.97 -5.18 -1.96
CA THR A 95 7.81 -5.95 -1.03
C THR A 95 9.29 -5.59 -1.11
N ASP A 96 9.80 -5.27 -2.30
CA ASP A 96 11.24 -5.03 -2.51
C ASP A 96 11.61 -3.55 -2.45
N GLU A 97 10.67 -2.63 -2.70
CA GLU A 97 10.95 -1.20 -2.76
C GLU A 97 10.23 -0.41 -1.66
N MET A 98 8.90 -0.56 -1.55
CA MET A 98 8.12 0.20 -0.57
C MET A 98 8.41 -0.22 0.87
N VAL A 99 8.47 -1.51 1.15
CA VAL A 99 8.71 -2.00 2.52
C VAL A 99 10.04 -1.50 3.08
N PRO A 100 11.18 -1.62 2.38
CA PRO A 100 12.43 -1.05 2.87
C PRO A 100 12.35 0.46 3.09
N PHE A 101 11.75 1.19 2.18
CA PHE A 101 11.58 2.63 2.32
C PHE A 101 10.76 2.99 3.57
N MET A 102 9.64 2.30 3.78
CA MET A 102 8.77 2.51 4.93
C MET A 102 9.51 2.25 6.24
N ARG A 103 10.24 1.16 6.31
CA ARG A 103 11.00 0.77 7.50
C ARG A 103 12.11 1.77 7.82
N ASP A 104 12.83 2.22 6.81
CA ASP A 104 13.88 3.21 6.99
C ASP A 104 13.30 4.54 7.52
N MET A 105 12.18 4.98 6.95
CA MET A 105 11.54 6.22 7.36
C MET A 105 10.99 6.15 8.79
N VAL A 106 10.26 5.09 9.14
CA VAL A 106 9.71 4.98 10.51
C VAL A 106 10.83 4.79 11.54
N ASN A 107 11.87 4.06 11.21
CA ASN A 107 13.03 3.92 12.09
C ASN A 107 13.70 5.27 12.35
N LEU A 108 13.91 6.05 11.29
CA LEU A 108 14.48 7.39 11.40
C LEU A 108 13.60 8.31 12.27
N ARG A 109 12.28 8.30 12.04
CA ARG A 109 11.34 9.17 12.75
C ARG A 109 11.14 8.78 14.21
N ASN A 110 11.24 7.50 14.54
CA ASN A 110 10.99 7.00 15.89
C ASN A 110 12.27 6.74 16.70
N GLY A 111 13.44 6.81 16.07
CA GLY A 111 14.68 6.39 16.71
C GLY A 111 14.73 4.88 16.93
N TRP A 112 14.06 4.12 16.10
CA TRP A 112 14.03 2.66 16.16
C TRP A 112 15.12 2.04 15.29
N THR A 113 15.43 0.79 15.60
CA THR A 113 16.29 -0.08 14.79
C THR A 113 15.54 -1.37 14.50
N GLY A 114 16.00 -2.10 13.48
CA GLY A 114 15.42 -3.41 13.13
C GLY A 114 14.36 -3.31 12.05
N TYR A 115 13.40 -4.23 12.11
CA TYR A 115 12.43 -4.44 11.04
C TYR A 115 11.01 -4.41 11.61
N PRO A 116 10.45 -3.22 11.85
CA PRO A 116 9.07 -3.13 12.38
C PRO A 116 8.08 -3.80 11.43
N GLY A 117 7.13 -4.52 12.01
CA GLY A 117 6.03 -5.12 11.25
C GLY A 117 5.12 -4.05 10.68
N ILE A 118 4.58 -4.30 9.51
CA ILE A 118 3.74 -3.38 8.77
C ILE A 118 2.29 -3.84 8.84
N MET A 119 1.38 -2.92 9.19
CA MET A 119 -0.05 -3.15 9.00
C MET A 119 -0.39 -2.86 7.54
N VAL A 120 -1.07 -3.79 6.88
CA VAL A 120 -1.61 -3.54 5.54
C VAL A 120 -3.11 -3.33 5.62
N PHE A 121 -3.58 -2.26 4.98
CA PHE A 121 -4.96 -1.81 5.02
C PHE A 121 -5.45 -1.53 3.62
N GLY A 122 -6.64 -2.03 3.29
CA GLY A 122 -7.25 -1.77 1.99
C GLY A 122 -8.75 -1.84 2.02
N CYS A 123 -9.36 -1.23 0.99
CA CYS A 123 -10.81 -1.19 0.79
C CYS A 123 -11.15 -1.79 -0.57
N SER A 124 -12.24 -2.57 -0.65
CA SER A 124 -12.72 -3.20 -1.88
C SER A 124 -11.61 -4.06 -2.52
N LEU A 125 -11.25 -3.84 -3.78
CA LEU A 125 -10.13 -4.56 -4.41
C LEU A 125 -8.81 -4.34 -3.66
N GLY A 126 -8.61 -3.17 -3.08
CA GLY A 126 -7.46 -2.89 -2.21
C GLY A 126 -7.40 -3.81 -0.99
N ALA A 127 -8.55 -4.20 -0.45
CA ALA A 127 -8.61 -5.19 0.64
C ALA A 127 -8.18 -6.59 0.16
N THR A 128 -8.53 -6.96 -1.06
CA THR A 128 -8.10 -8.20 -1.69
C THR A 128 -6.58 -8.22 -1.86
N HIS A 129 -6.01 -7.13 -2.34
CA HIS A 129 -4.55 -6.97 -2.46
C HIS A 129 -3.86 -7.02 -1.09
N ALA A 130 -4.42 -6.33 -0.10
CA ALA A 130 -3.89 -6.32 1.27
C ALA A 130 -3.87 -7.73 1.87
N THR A 131 -4.95 -8.47 1.70
CA THR A 131 -5.07 -9.85 2.16
C THR A 131 -4.03 -10.75 1.50
N ASN A 132 -3.85 -10.61 0.18
CA ASN A 132 -2.86 -11.37 -0.56
C ASN A 132 -1.43 -11.11 -0.05
N LEU A 133 -1.08 -9.85 0.18
CA LEU A 133 0.22 -9.47 0.74
C LEU A 133 0.41 -10.07 2.15
N PHE A 134 -0.60 -9.95 3.00
CA PHE A 134 -0.54 -10.43 4.37
C PHE A 134 -0.28 -11.93 4.43
N TYR A 135 -1.00 -12.72 3.64
CA TYR A 135 -0.85 -14.17 3.65
C TYR A 135 0.41 -14.66 2.92
N ARG A 136 0.86 -13.93 1.89
CA ARG A 136 2.10 -14.30 1.18
C ARG A 136 3.36 -13.96 1.96
N ARG A 137 3.35 -12.85 2.69
CA ARG A 137 4.54 -12.30 3.35
C ARG A 137 4.25 -11.95 4.81
N PRO A 138 3.95 -12.96 5.64
CA PRO A 138 3.73 -12.73 7.08
C PRO A 138 4.99 -12.25 7.80
N ASP A 139 6.16 -12.41 7.19
CA ASP A 139 7.42 -11.87 7.67
C ASP A 139 7.49 -10.34 7.59
N LEU A 140 6.73 -9.73 6.69
CA LEU A 140 6.69 -8.28 6.49
C LEU A 140 5.46 -7.64 7.11
N PHE A 141 4.30 -8.29 6.95
CA PHE A 141 2.99 -7.75 7.36
C PHE A 141 2.47 -8.53 8.55
N ASP A 142 2.33 -7.86 9.68
CA ASP A 142 1.90 -8.49 10.93
C ASP A 142 0.46 -8.19 11.30
N ARG A 143 -0.21 -7.28 10.58
CA ARG A 143 -1.62 -6.93 10.78
C ARG A 143 -2.29 -6.64 9.45
N LEU A 144 -3.57 -7.00 9.39
CA LEU A 144 -4.41 -6.80 8.21
C LEU A 144 -5.71 -6.12 8.62
N LEU A 145 -6.05 -5.03 7.92
CA LEU A 145 -7.37 -4.45 7.96
C LEU A 145 -7.95 -4.47 6.55
N ALA A 146 -8.88 -5.38 6.30
CA ALA A 146 -9.48 -5.58 4.98
C ALA A 146 -10.97 -5.24 5.04
N LEU A 147 -11.36 -4.16 4.35
CA LEU A 147 -12.73 -3.67 4.34
C LEU A 147 -13.39 -3.95 2.98
N SER A 148 -14.47 -4.74 2.99
CA SER A 148 -15.27 -5.05 1.79
C SER A 148 -14.46 -5.67 0.65
N GLY A 149 -13.59 -6.62 0.98
CA GLY A 149 -12.75 -7.31 0.00
C GLY A 149 -13.55 -8.22 -0.93
N ILE A 150 -12.97 -8.49 -2.10
CA ILE A 150 -13.53 -9.36 -3.13
C ILE A 150 -12.66 -10.62 -3.20
N TYR A 151 -13.26 -11.76 -2.88
CA TYR A 151 -12.53 -13.02 -2.72
C TYR A 151 -13.08 -14.15 -3.60
N THR A 152 -13.77 -13.81 -4.70
CA THR A 152 -14.31 -14.78 -5.64
C THR A 152 -13.42 -14.91 -6.87
N ALA A 153 -13.18 -16.14 -7.32
CA ALA A 153 -12.34 -16.40 -8.49
C ALA A 153 -12.95 -15.88 -9.81
N SER A 154 -14.25 -15.65 -9.84
CA SER A 154 -14.95 -15.18 -11.04
C SER A 154 -14.81 -13.68 -11.30
N TYR A 155 -14.21 -12.95 -10.37
CA TYR A 155 -14.11 -11.49 -10.49
C TYR A 155 -12.96 -11.05 -11.40
N GLY A 156 -11.83 -11.74 -11.36
CA GLY A 156 -10.58 -11.33 -12.03
C GLY A 156 -10.43 -11.71 -13.49
#